data_0f19ad53bfa670f4ac36f022a1f1b84c
#
_entry.id   0f19ad53bfa670f4ac36f022a1f1b84c
#
_cell.length_a   1.000
_cell.length_b   1.000
_cell.length_c   1.000
_cell.angle_alpha   90.00
_cell.angle_beta   90.00
_cell.angle_gamma   90.00
#
_symmetry.space_group_name_H-M   'P 1'
#
loop_
_entity.id
_entity.type
_entity.pdbx_description
1 polymer ?
#
loop_
_entity_poly.entity_id
_entity_poly.type
_entity_poly.pdbx_seq_one_letter_code
_entity_poly.pdbx_strand_id
1 'polypeptide(L)'
;MLWPLLAGIAFGGATVAILRGTGMARDRATGPTLLAAIALFYPVFAIENGSGAEIAVHVAIAVAFLAVAVVGHARWLALVAVAMIGHGLFDIAAYALTDGPAPRWWGPFCLSVDVVLGAWLLITRPWRPEC
;
A
#
# COMPACT_ATOMS: atom_id res chain seq x y z
N MET A 1 11.49 16.10 8.04
CA MET A 1 10.40 15.77 7.08
C MET A 1 9.20 15.13 7.80
N LEU A 2 8.58 15.87 8.74
CA LEU A 2 7.41 15.35 9.48
C LEU A 2 6.08 15.50 8.73
N TRP A 3 5.96 16.51 7.85
CA TRP A 3 4.70 16.79 7.19
C TRP A 3 4.19 15.66 6.27
N PRO A 4 5.03 14.94 5.47
CA PRO A 4 4.52 13.84 4.67
C PRO A 4 4.00 12.68 5.51
N LEU A 5 4.67 12.37 6.62
CA LEU A 5 4.20 11.36 7.56
C LEU A 5 2.84 11.73 8.17
N LEU A 6 2.69 12.97 8.63
CA LEU A 6 1.42 13.45 9.20
C LEU A 6 0.30 13.46 8.16
N ALA A 7 0.61 13.91 6.93
CA ALA A 7 -0.33 13.88 5.82
C ALA A 7 -0.76 12.45 5.47
N GLY A 8 0.18 11.50 5.44
CA GLY A 8 -0.12 10.09 5.19
C GLY A 8 -0.96 9.46 6.31
N ILE A 9 -0.67 9.76 7.58
CA ILE A 9 -1.48 9.31 8.71
C ILE A 9 -2.91 9.87 8.58
N ALA A 10 -3.05 11.15 8.29
CA ALA A 10 -4.35 11.78 8.11
C ALA A 10 -5.12 11.17 6.94
N PHE A 11 -4.46 10.95 5.80
CA PHE A 11 -5.05 10.33 4.62
C PHE A 11 -5.46 8.88 4.87
N GLY A 12 -4.58 8.08 5.47
CA GLY A 12 -4.87 6.69 5.86
C GLY A 12 -6.03 6.61 6.85
N GLY A 13 -6.05 7.49 7.86
CA GLY A 13 -7.15 7.59 8.82
C GLY A 13 -8.48 7.98 8.17
N ALA A 14 -8.46 8.96 7.26
CA ALA A 14 -9.65 9.35 6.49
C ALA A 14 -10.15 8.19 5.62
N THR A 15 -9.25 7.46 4.97
CA THR A 15 -9.59 6.27 4.18
C THR A 15 -10.26 5.21 5.06
N VAL A 16 -9.71 4.91 6.24
CA VAL A 16 -10.33 4.00 7.21
C VAL A 16 -11.73 4.46 7.60
N ALA A 17 -11.91 5.76 7.89
CA ALA A 17 -13.20 6.31 8.26
C ALA A 17 -14.24 6.15 7.14
N ILE A 18 -13.85 6.41 5.88
CA ILE A 18 -14.71 6.23 4.71
C ILE A 18 -15.09 4.75 4.53
N LEU A 19 -14.11 3.85 4.57
CA LEU A 19 -14.36 2.41 4.40
C LEU A 19 -15.31 1.85 5.47
N ARG A 20 -15.17 2.32 6.71
CA ARG A 20 -16.07 1.93 7.81
C ARG A 20 -17.47 2.54 7.64
N GLY A 21 -17.54 3.83 7.33
CA GLY A 21 -18.80 4.55 7.18
C GLY A 21 -19.64 4.06 6.01
N THR A 22 -19.02 3.61 4.91
CA THR A 22 -19.68 3.05 3.74
C THR A 22 -19.96 1.55 3.83
N GLY A 23 -19.39 0.86 4.81
CA GLY A 23 -19.46 -0.60 4.91
C GLY A 23 -18.49 -1.36 3.99
N MET A 24 -17.74 -0.68 3.12
CA MET A 24 -16.76 -1.29 2.22
C MET A 24 -15.66 -2.04 2.95
N ALA A 25 -15.39 -1.69 4.21
CA ALA A 25 -14.42 -2.39 5.05
C ALA A 25 -14.72 -3.89 5.20
N ARG A 26 -15.98 -4.29 5.12
CA ARG A 26 -16.42 -5.69 5.26
C ARG A 26 -16.21 -6.52 4.00
N ASP A 27 -16.05 -5.86 2.85
CA ASP A 27 -15.80 -6.55 1.60
C ASP A 27 -14.37 -7.13 1.59
N ARG A 28 -14.29 -8.42 1.31
CA ARG A 28 -13.00 -9.14 1.24
C ARG A 28 -12.08 -8.63 0.13
N ALA A 29 -12.62 -8.00 -0.91
CA ALA A 29 -11.87 -7.44 -2.01
C ALA A 29 -11.23 -6.09 -1.68
N THR A 30 -11.68 -5.37 -0.66
CA THR A 30 -11.22 -4.01 -0.35
C THR A 30 -9.72 -3.96 -0.07
N GLY A 31 -9.22 -4.79 0.85
CA GLY A 31 -7.79 -4.83 1.16
C GLY A 31 -6.90 -5.16 -0.05
N PRO A 32 -7.16 -6.26 -0.77
CA PRO A 32 -6.44 -6.60 -1.99
C PRO A 32 -6.46 -5.51 -3.06
N THR A 33 -7.60 -4.84 -3.27
CA THR A 33 -7.72 -3.73 -4.23
C THR A 33 -6.87 -2.53 -3.81
N LEU A 34 -6.86 -2.18 -2.52
CA LEU A 34 -6.00 -1.12 -2.00
C LEU A 34 -4.52 -1.45 -2.20
N LEU A 35 -4.08 -2.67 -1.86
CA LEU A 35 -2.70 -3.09 -2.06
C LEU A 35 -2.31 -3.04 -3.54
N ALA A 36 -3.19 -3.49 -4.44
CA ALA A 36 -2.96 -3.45 -5.88
C ALA A 36 -2.81 -2.00 -6.38
N ALA A 37 -3.69 -1.10 -5.95
CA ALA A 37 -3.63 0.32 -6.33
C ALA A 37 -2.33 0.98 -5.84
N ILE A 38 -1.95 0.74 -4.58
CA ILE A 38 -0.74 1.29 -3.97
C ILE A 38 0.51 0.79 -4.73
N ALA A 39 0.59 -0.51 -5.02
CA ALA A 39 1.74 -1.10 -5.70
C ALA A 39 1.97 -0.57 -7.13
N LEU A 40 0.93 -0.05 -7.78
CA LEU A 40 1.03 0.48 -9.14
C LEU A 40 1.59 1.90 -9.23
N PHE A 41 1.72 2.64 -8.13
CA PHE A 41 2.24 4.01 -8.18
C PHE A 41 3.69 4.10 -8.66
N TYR A 42 4.58 3.22 -8.17
CA TYR A 42 5.98 3.24 -8.60
C TYR A 42 6.19 2.94 -10.08
N PRO A 43 5.53 1.94 -10.70
CA PRO A 43 5.51 1.80 -12.16
C PRO A 43 5.08 3.08 -12.89
N VAL A 44 4.07 3.80 -12.40
CA VAL A 44 3.62 5.07 -13.01
C VAL A 44 4.72 6.11 -12.94
N PHE A 45 5.34 6.32 -11.78
CA PHE A 45 6.45 7.26 -11.65
C PHE A 45 7.66 6.86 -12.51
N ALA A 46 7.95 5.55 -12.61
CA ALA A 46 9.05 5.07 -13.43
C ALA A 46 8.80 5.31 -14.93
N ILE A 47 7.56 5.21 -15.40
CA ILE A 47 7.19 5.52 -16.79
C ILE A 47 7.38 7.02 -17.08
N GLU A 48 7.07 7.89 -16.11
CA GLU A 48 7.19 9.34 -16.31
C GLU A 48 8.64 9.84 -16.22
N ASN A 49 9.42 9.29 -15.28
CA ASN A 49 10.70 9.89 -14.88
C ASN A 49 11.89 8.93 -14.90
N GLY A 50 11.65 7.63 -15.15
CA GLY A 50 12.67 6.59 -15.02
C GLY A 50 13.27 6.14 -16.34
N SER A 51 14.31 5.32 -16.22
CA SER A 51 14.90 4.56 -17.32
C SER A 51 14.12 3.27 -17.60
N GLY A 52 14.34 2.63 -18.75
CA GLY A 52 13.73 1.33 -19.07
C GLY A 52 14.05 0.24 -18.01
N ALA A 53 15.23 0.29 -17.42
CA ALA A 53 15.61 -0.65 -16.35
C ALA A 53 14.79 -0.39 -15.05
N GLU A 54 14.59 0.86 -14.67
CA GLU A 54 13.76 1.23 -13.52
C GLU A 54 12.30 0.85 -13.72
N ILE A 55 11.77 1.07 -14.93
CA ILE A 55 10.42 0.61 -15.30
C ILE A 55 10.30 -0.91 -15.09
N ALA A 56 11.25 -1.68 -15.64
CA ALA A 56 11.22 -3.15 -15.52
C ALA A 56 11.28 -3.62 -14.05
N VAL A 57 12.14 -3.02 -13.22
CA VAL A 57 12.26 -3.34 -11.80
C VAL A 57 10.98 -3.02 -11.04
N HIS A 58 10.44 -1.82 -11.19
CA HIS A 58 9.22 -1.42 -10.48
C HIS A 58 7.98 -2.18 -10.95
N VAL A 59 7.88 -2.53 -12.23
CA VAL A 59 6.84 -3.42 -12.74
C VAL A 59 6.97 -4.81 -12.14
N ALA A 60 8.17 -5.38 -12.05
CA ALA A 60 8.37 -6.69 -11.43
C ALA A 60 7.97 -6.70 -9.95
N ILE A 61 8.33 -5.66 -9.20
CA ILE A 61 7.94 -5.50 -7.79
C ILE A 61 6.42 -5.36 -7.67
N ALA A 62 5.78 -4.55 -8.51
CA ALA A 62 4.32 -4.39 -8.53
C ALA A 62 3.62 -5.72 -8.83
N VAL A 63 4.11 -6.51 -9.79
CA VAL A 63 3.58 -7.85 -10.10
C VAL A 63 3.69 -8.78 -8.89
N ALA A 64 4.78 -8.72 -8.12
CA ALA A 64 4.91 -9.49 -6.89
C ALA A 64 3.85 -9.11 -5.85
N PHE A 65 3.61 -7.81 -5.62
CA PHE A 65 2.55 -7.36 -4.71
C PHE A 65 1.14 -7.71 -5.21
N LEU A 66 0.90 -7.62 -6.53
CA LEU A 66 -0.35 -8.06 -7.14
C LEU A 66 -0.58 -9.56 -6.93
N ALA A 67 0.44 -10.39 -7.09
CA ALA A 67 0.36 -11.83 -6.82
C ALA A 67 0.02 -12.08 -5.34
N VAL A 68 0.65 -11.35 -4.41
CA VAL A 68 0.33 -11.42 -2.98
C VAL A 68 -1.11 -10.97 -2.71
N ALA A 69 -1.59 -9.92 -3.37
CA ALA A 69 -2.99 -9.45 -3.24
C ALA A 69 -3.98 -10.55 -3.68
N VAL A 70 -3.72 -11.22 -4.80
CA VAL A 70 -4.56 -12.32 -5.31
C VAL A 70 -4.54 -13.53 -4.38
N VAL A 71 -3.35 -13.98 -3.96
CA VAL A 71 -3.20 -15.11 -3.03
C VAL A 71 -3.84 -14.79 -1.68
N GLY A 72 -3.61 -13.59 -1.17
CA GLY A 72 -4.18 -13.13 0.08
C GLY A 72 -5.71 -13.06 0.04
N HIS A 73 -6.28 -12.57 -1.08
CA HIS A 73 -7.73 -12.59 -1.29
C HIS A 73 -8.30 -14.01 -1.28
N ALA A 74 -7.63 -14.93 -1.98
CA ALA A 74 -8.11 -16.31 -2.13
C ALA A 74 -7.97 -17.13 -0.84
N ARG A 75 -6.93 -16.87 -0.03
CA ARG A 75 -6.56 -17.73 1.10
C ARG A 75 -6.56 -17.03 2.46
N TRP A 76 -5.79 -15.93 2.59
CA TRP A 76 -5.51 -15.29 3.88
C TRP A 76 -5.48 -13.77 3.76
N LEU A 77 -6.56 -13.10 4.04
CA LEU A 77 -6.63 -11.64 3.99
C LEU A 77 -5.64 -10.95 4.95
N ALA A 78 -5.22 -11.61 6.03
CA ALA A 78 -4.16 -11.09 6.89
C ALA A 78 -2.82 -10.95 6.15
N LEU A 79 -2.55 -11.79 5.14
CA LEU A 79 -1.37 -11.67 4.29
C LEU A 79 -1.37 -10.33 3.52
N VAL A 80 -2.53 -9.88 3.05
CA VAL A 80 -2.69 -8.57 2.38
C VAL A 80 -2.33 -7.43 3.32
N ALA A 81 -2.80 -7.49 4.57
CA ALA A 81 -2.49 -6.46 5.58
C ALA A 81 -0.99 -6.42 5.91
N VAL A 82 -0.34 -7.57 6.05
CA VAL A 82 1.11 -7.66 6.26
C VAL A 82 1.88 -7.16 5.04
N ALA A 83 1.44 -7.53 3.83
CA ALA A 83 2.06 -7.07 2.59
C ALA A 83 1.94 -5.56 2.41
N MET A 84 0.84 -4.94 2.85
CA MET A 84 0.65 -3.50 2.83
C MET A 84 1.69 -2.79 3.73
N ILE A 85 1.89 -3.28 4.96
CA ILE A 85 2.96 -2.78 5.84
C ILE A 85 4.33 -3.00 5.18
N GLY A 86 4.56 -4.16 4.57
CA GLY A 86 5.79 -4.48 3.85
C GLY A 86 6.04 -3.54 2.66
N HIS A 87 4.98 -3.14 1.95
CA HIS A 87 5.06 -2.15 0.87
C HIS A 87 5.52 -0.78 1.41
N GLY A 88 4.94 -0.32 2.51
CA GLY A 88 5.39 0.92 3.15
C GLY A 88 6.86 0.89 3.57
N LEU A 89 7.37 -0.26 4.06
CA LEU A 89 8.80 -0.43 4.35
C LEU A 89 9.65 -0.41 3.06
N PHE A 90 9.14 -0.98 1.97
CA PHE A 90 9.78 -0.90 0.66
C PHE A 90 9.89 0.55 0.18
N ASP A 91 8.86 1.38 0.38
CA ASP A 91 8.88 2.79 0.00
C ASP A 91 10.02 3.56 0.67
N ILE A 92 10.28 3.29 1.95
CA ILE A 92 11.42 3.88 2.66
C ILE A 92 12.76 3.32 2.15
N ALA A 93 12.84 2.03 1.90
CA ALA A 93 14.06 1.41 1.36
C ALA A 93 14.37 1.96 -0.05
N ALA A 94 13.38 2.06 -0.91
CA ALA A 94 13.52 2.65 -2.25
C ALA A 94 14.00 4.11 -2.16
N TYR A 95 13.44 4.89 -1.24
CA TYR A 95 13.84 6.27 -1.01
C TYR A 95 15.28 6.39 -0.49
N ALA A 96 15.71 5.47 0.39
CA ALA A 96 17.03 5.53 1.01
C ALA A 96 18.16 4.99 0.11
N LEU A 97 17.83 4.06 -0.80
CA LEU A 97 18.82 3.33 -1.59
C LEU A 97 19.02 3.88 -3.01
N THR A 98 18.05 4.59 -3.54
CA THR A 98 18.06 5.09 -4.92
C THR A 98 17.50 6.51 -4.97
N ASP A 99 17.98 7.30 -5.93
CA ASP A 99 17.27 8.53 -6.35
C ASP A 99 16.04 8.13 -7.19
N GLY A 100 15.16 7.32 -6.61
CA GLY A 100 14.05 6.67 -7.28
C GLY A 100 13.12 7.62 -8.04
N PRO A 101 12.26 7.09 -8.93
CA PRO A 101 11.44 7.89 -9.84
C PRO A 101 10.37 8.72 -9.12
N ALA A 102 10.05 8.40 -7.88
CA ALA A 102 9.05 9.10 -7.09
C ALA A 102 9.62 10.34 -6.39
N PRO A 103 8.80 11.38 -6.16
CA PRO A 103 9.21 12.55 -5.39
C PRO A 103 9.68 12.17 -3.97
N ARG A 104 10.65 12.90 -3.41
CA ARG A 104 11.24 12.61 -2.10
C ARG A 104 10.25 12.53 -0.93
N TRP A 105 9.15 13.26 -0.99
CA TRP A 105 8.10 13.24 0.03
C TRP A 105 7.19 12.00 -0.05
N TRP A 106 7.19 11.29 -1.20
CA TRP A 106 6.29 10.19 -1.49
C TRP A 106 6.53 8.98 -0.58
N GLY A 107 7.79 8.55 -0.42
CA GLY A 107 8.13 7.40 0.42
C GLY A 107 7.63 7.54 1.87
N PRO A 108 7.96 8.63 2.60
CA PRO A 108 7.44 8.86 3.95
C PRO A 108 5.90 8.98 4.00
N PHE A 109 5.27 9.56 2.99
CA PHE A 109 3.82 9.65 2.89
C PHE A 109 3.20 8.25 2.75
N CYS A 110 3.64 7.47 1.76
CA CYS A 110 3.13 6.12 1.53
C CYS A 110 3.41 5.18 2.71
N LEU A 111 4.62 5.23 3.30
CA LEU A 111 4.90 4.46 4.51
C LEU A 111 3.79 4.63 5.56
N SER A 112 3.43 5.87 5.87
CA SER A 112 2.43 6.13 6.91
C SER A 112 1.02 5.71 6.49
N VAL A 113 0.64 5.89 5.22
CA VAL A 113 -0.63 5.39 4.68
C VAL A 113 -0.70 3.87 4.81
N ASP A 114 0.33 3.18 4.34
CA ASP A 114 0.38 1.71 4.27
C ASP A 114 0.40 1.07 5.65
N VAL A 115 1.15 1.67 6.58
CA VAL A 115 1.18 1.21 7.98
C VAL A 115 -0.17 1.43 8.65
N VAL A 116 -0.81 2.57 8.47
CA VAL A 116 -2.15 2.85 9.05
C VAL A 116 -3.17 1.86 8.50
N LEU A 117 -3.24 1.68 7.18
CA LEU A 117 -4.21 0.78 6.55
C LEU A 117 -3.92 -0.69 6.89
N GLY A 118 -2.66 -1.12 6.77
CA GLY A 118 -2.25 -2.49 7.05
C GLY A 118 -2.44 -2.86 8.53
N ALA A 119 -2.04 -2.00 9.45
CA ALA A 119 -2.24 -2.21 10.88
C ALA A 119 -3.73 -2.25 11.25
N TRP A 120 -4.52 -1.32 10.72
CA TRP A 120 -5.96 -1.32 10.92
C TRP A 120 -6.60 -2.62 10.42
N LEU A 121 -6.30 -3.06 9.20
CA LEU A 121 -6.81 -4.32 8.64
C LEU A 121 -6.39 -5.53 9.48
N LEU A 122 -5.13 -5.57 9.92
CA LEU A 122 -4.60 -6.69 10.69
C LEU A 122 -5.23 -6.82 12.07
N ILE A 123 -5.44 -5.69 12.75
CA ILE A 123 -6.00 -5.64 14.11
C ILE A 123 -7.51 -5.89 14.08
N THR A 124 -8.24 -5.18 13.22
CA THR A 124 -9.71 -5.20 13.24
C THR A 124 -10.31 -6.35 12.45
N ARG A 125 -9.61 -6.84 11.44
CA ARG A 125 -10.08 -7.92 10.55
C ARG A 125 -11.53 -7.74 10.12
N PRO A 126 -11.91 -6.60 9.52
CA PRO A 126 -13.29 -6.19 9.35
C PRO A 126 -14.10 -7.12 8.42
N TRP A 127 -13.42 -8.00 7.69
CA TRP A 127 -14.01 -9.03 6.82
C TRP A 127 -14.49 -10.28 7.57
N ARG A 128 -14.23 -10.39 8.87
CA ARG A 128 -14.72 -11.51 9.67
C ARG A 128 -16.18 -11.25 10.05
N PRO A 129 -17.07 -12.27 9.93
CA PRO A 129 -18.41 -12.13 10.47
C PRO A 129 -18.34 -11.89 11.98
N GLU A 130 -19.11 -10.95 12.44
CA GLU A 130 -19.33 -10.76 13.88
C GLU A 130 -20.05 -12.00 14.41
N CYS A 131 -19.45 -12.66 15.40
CA CYS A 131 -20.08 -13.78 16.09
C CYS A 131 -21.19 -13.27 17.00
#